data_0be443817ed076eeb1edf1a410d9c45d
#
_entry.id   0be443817ed076eeb1edf1a410d9c45d
#
_cell.length_a   1.000
_cell.length_b   1.000
_cell.length_c   1.000
_cell.angle_alpha   90.00
_cell.angle_beta   90.00
_cell.angle_gamma   90.00
#
_symmetry.space_group_name_H-M   'P 1'
#
loop_
_entity.id
_entity.type
_entity.pdbx_description
1 polymer ?
#
loop_
_entity_poly.entity_id
_entity_poly.type
_entity_poly.pdbx_seq_one_letter_code
_entity_poly.pdbx_strand_id
1 'polypeptide(L)'
;MTNQPRLVARLLAVASAAALMHALPATAAEPAAPKWDVNAPPAATVRQVPISVEAGSWMDLDVSRDGSTIAFTLLGDIYTMPISGGTATRIAEGLAWEVQPRFSPDGSRIAFTSDRGGGDNIWVMNRDGTNKLQVTKEDFRLLNQPTWSPDGRFIAAKKHFTPGRSL
;
A
#
# COMPACT_ATOMS: atom_id res chain seq x y z
N MET A 1 23.81 -10.90 101.02
CA MET A 1 24.01 -12.05 100.13
C MET A 1 22.93 -12.04 99.09
N THR A 2 23.12 -11.37 97.97
CA THR A 2 22.18 -11.39 96.85
C THR A 2 22.97 -11.41 95.55
N ASN A 3 22.85 -12.54 94.91
CA ASN A 3 23.52 -12.87 93.68
C ASN A 3 22.70 -12.30 92.51
N GLN A 4 23.30 -11.39 91.72
CA GLN A 4 22.68 -10.89 90.50
C GLN A 4 23.28 -11.55 89.26
N PRO A 5 22.52 -12.12 88.35
CA PRO A 5 23.07 -12.66 87.10
C PRO A 5 23.30 -11.54 86.08
N ARG A 6 24.46 -11.50 85.52
CA ARG A 6 24.85 -10.63 84.39
C ARG A 6 24.15 -11.05 83.12
N LEU A 7 23.32 -10.15 82.55
CA LEU A 7 22.71 -10.28 81.26
C LEU A 7 23.76 -9.98 80.17
N VAL A 8 24.12 -10.96 79.38
CA VAL A 8 24.99 -10.79 78.23
C VAL A 8 24.11 -10.45 77.02
N ALA A 9 24.12 -9.22 76.63
CA ALA A 9 23.44 -8.84 75.38
C ALA A 9 24.30 -9.29 74.19
N ARG A 10 23.75 -10.23 73.36
CA ARG A 10 24.32 -10.57 72.05
C ARG A 10 23.78 -9.58 71.02
N LEU A 11 24.63 -8.75 70.49
CA LEU A 11 24.35 -7.96 69.29
C LEU A 11 24.34 -8.89 68.08
N LEU A 12 23.21 -9.05 67.47
CA LEU A 12 23.07 -9.64 66.15
C LEU A 12 23.34 -8.51 65.11
N ALA A 13 24.49 -8.59 64.46
CA ALA A 13 24.80 -7.75 63.29
C ALA A 13 24.00 -8.31 62.08
N VAL A 14 22.98 -7.57 61.65
CA VAL A 14 22.28 -7.85 60.39
C VAL A 14 23.10 -7.24 59.26
N ALA A 15 23.80 -8.07 58.49
CA ALA A 15 24.47 -7.66 57.27
C ALA A 15 23.42 -7.46 56.17
N SER A 16 23.10 -6.20 55.84
CA SER A 16 22.30 -5.85 54.70
C SER A 16 23.13 -6.05 53.42
N ALA A 17 22.86 -7.12 52.69
CA ALA A 17 23.38 -7.29 51.33
C ALA A 17 22.61 -6.34 50.39
N ALA A 18 23.23 -5.22 50.04
CA ALA A 18 22.74 -4.37 48.96
C ALA A 18 22.96 -5.08 47.63
N ALA A 19 21.89 -5.63 47.06
CA ALA A 19 21.93 -6.16 45.67
C ALA A 19 22.06 -4.97 44.71
N LEU A 20 23.23 -4.79 44.14
CA LEU A 20 23.43 -3.91 42.96
C LEU A 20 22.71 -4.56 41.78
N MET A 21 21.49 -4.13 41.50
CA MET A 21 20.87 -4.38 40.21
C MET A 21 21.63 -3.60 39.14
N HIS A 22 22.48 -4.27 38.42
CA HIS A 22 23.04 -3.73 37.19
C HIS A 22 21.89 -3.66 36.17
N ALA A 23 21.38 -2.46 35.90
CA ALA A 23 20.47 -2.24 34.76
C ALA A 23 21.28 -2.58 33.49
N LEU A 24 20.92 -3.66 32.83
CA LEU A 24 21.40 -3.95 31.48
C LEU A 24 21.01 -2.76 30.60
N PRO A 25 21.93 -2.22 29.79
CA PRO A 25 21.56 -1.18 28.84
C PRO A 25 20.44 -1.74 27.94
N ALA A 26 19.31 -1.06 27.89
CA ALA A 26 18.27 -1.37 26.92
C ALA A 26 18.92 -1.26 25.54
N THR A 27 19.07 -2.38 24.85
CA THR A 27 19.46 -2.37 23.45
C THR A 27 18.41 -1.53 22.72
N ALA A 28 18.84 -0.37 22.19
CA ALA A 28 17.98 0.43 21.34
C ALA A 28 17.44 -0.50 20.24
N ALA A 29 16.12 -0.55 20.09
CA ALA A 29 15.51 -1.33 19.02
C ALA A 29 16.13 -0.86 17.71
N GLU A 30 16.64 -1.81 16.93
CA GLU A 30 17.17 -1.52 15.60
C GLU A 30 16.08 -0.79 14.81
N PRO A 31 16.41 0.35 14.15
CA PRO A 31 15.41 1.08 13.41
C PRO A 31 14.77 0.12 12.39
N ALA A 32 13.43 0.05 12.38
CA ALA A 32 12.70 -0.79 11.44
C ALA A 32 13.19 -0.46 10.02
N ALA A 33 13.49 -1.50 9.23
CA ALA A 33 13.88 -1.33 7.85
C ALA A 33 12.85 -0.45 7.13
N PRO A 34 13.29 0.50 6.29
CA PRO A 34 12.38 1.38 5.59
C PRO A 34 11.37 0.53 4.80
N LYS A 35 10.08 0.86 4.93
CA LYS A 35 9.03 0.18 4.17
C LYS A 35 9.30 0.42 2.68
N TRP A 36 9.20 -0.64 1.88
CA TRP A 36 9.30 -0.53 0.43
C TRP A 36 8.30 0.49 -0.11
N ASP A 37 8.78 1.45 -0.88
CA ASP A 37 7.97 2.41 -1.61
C ASP A 37 8.25 2.24 -3.11
N VAL A 38 7.25 1.79 -3.85
CA VAL A 38 7.36 1.56 -5.30
C VAL A 38 7.67 2.86 -6.06
N ASN A 39 7.23 4.02 -5.54
CA ASN A 39 7.47 5.31 -6.19
C ASN A 39 8.88 5.86 -5.93
N ALA A 40 9.57 5.32 -4.92
CA ALA A 40 10.93 5.73 -4.54
C ALA A 40 11.78 4.51 -4.16
N PRO A 41 12.00 3.55 -5.08
CA PRO A 41 12.78 2.36 -4.78
C PRO A 41 14.22 2.73 -4.44
N PRO A 42 14.79 2.20 -3.35
CA PRO A 42 16.15 2.52 -2.95
C PRO A 42 17.14 2.06 -4.02
N ALA A 43 18.12 2.90 -4.33
CA ALA A 43 19.22 2.65 -5.26
C ALA A 43 18.78 2.25 -6.70
N ALA A 44 17.53 2.47 -7.08
CA ALA A 44 17.06 2.20 -8.43
C ALA A 44 17.55 3.29 -9.39
N THR A 45 18.20 2.88 -10.47
CA THR A 45 18.47 3.77 -11.60
C THR A 45 17.28 3.73 -12.55
N VAL A 46 16.54 4.81 -12.63
CA VAL A 46 15.41 4.96 -13.55
C VAL A 46 15.90 5.66 -14.81
N ARG A 47 15.61 5.10 -15.98
CA ARG A 47 15.85 5.76 -17.28
C ARG A 47 14.55 5.83 -18.07
N GLN A 48 14.36 6.90 -18.80
CA GLN A 48 13.26 7.03 -19.76
C GLN A 48 13.61 6.29 -21.04
N VAL A 49 12.71 5.43 -21.50
CA VAL A 49 12.84 4.70 -22.77
C VAL A 49 11.67 5.11 -23.65
N PRO A 50 11.91 5.76 -24.80
CA PRO A 50 10.83 6.09 -25.72
C PRO A 50 10.27 4.80 -26.33
N ILE A 51 8.95 4.65 -26.29
CA ILE A 51 8.23 3.50 -26.83
C ILE A 51 7.21 4.02 -27.84
N SER A 52 7.21 3.43 -29.04
CA SER A 52 6.18 3.66 -30.04
C SER A 52 5.68 2.29 -30.50
N VAL A 53 4.46 1.96 -30.15
CA VAL A 53 3.85 0.64 -30.41
C VAL A 53 2.40 0.80 -30.86
N GLU A 54 1.92 -0.13 -31.66
CA GLU A 54 0.54 -0.20 -32.15
C GLU A 54 -0.22 -1.39 -31.56
N ALA A 55 0.42 -2.19 -30.71
CA ALA A 55 -0.18 -3.34 -30.05
C ALA A 55 0.47 -3.59 -28.70
N GLY A 56 -0.25 -4.26 -27.82
CA GLY A 56 0.21 -4.70 -26.51
C GLY A 56 -0.36 -6.06 -26.15
N SER A 57 0.20 -6.68 -25.09
CA SER A 57 -0.30 -7.91 -24.50
C SER A 57 -0.73 -7.68 -23.06
N TRP A 58 -1.69 -8.49 -22.58
CA TRP A 58 -2.23 -8.40 -21.22
C TRP A 58 -2.83 -7.03 -20.87
N MET A 59 -3.46 -6.43 -21.86
CA MET A 59 -4.11 -5.14 -21.70
C MET A 59 -5.50 -5.34 -21.11
N ASP A 60 -5.77 -4.64 -20.02
CA ASP A 60 -7.13 -4.40 -19.55
C ASP A 60 -7.68 -3.15 -20.24
N LEU A 61 -8.96 -3.16 -20.55
CA LEU A 61 -9.63 -1.99 -21.15
C LEU A 61 -11.05 -1.81 -20.62
N ASP A 62 -11.52 -0.58 -20.74
CA ASP A 62 -12.92 -0.21 -20.55
C ASP A 62 -13.30 0.90 -21.52
N VAL A 63 -14.58 1.00 -21.85
CA VAL A 63 -15.13 2.01 -22.75
C VAL A 63 -16.05 2.93 -21.96
N SER A 64 -15.88 4.24 -22.12
CA SER A 64 -16.79 5.21 -21.50
C SER A 64 -18.24 4.96 -21.93
N ARG A 65 -19.20 5.25 -21.04
CA ARG A 65 -20.61 4.95 -21.27
C ARG A 65 -21.18 5.60 -22.53
N ASP A 66 -20.66 6.75 -22.91
CA ASP A 66 -21.02 7.45 -24.15
C ASP A 66 -20.40 6.83 -25.41
N GLY A 67 -19.60 5.78 -25.26
CA GLY A 67 -18.92 5.10 -26.35
C GLY A 67 -17.79 5.88 -27.01
N SER A 68 -17.40 7.03 -26.47
CA SER A 68 -16.46 7.96 -27.13
C SER A 68 -14.99 7.68 -26.85
N THR A 69 -14.68 7.06 -25.72
CA THR A 69 -13.31 6.95 -25.20
C THR A 69 -13.02 5.57 -24.68
N ILE A 70 -11.83 5.05 -25.00
CA ILE A 70 -11.27 3.83 -24.42
C ILE A 70 -10.28 4.22 -23.34
N ALA A 71 -10.35 3.62 -22.15
CA ALA A 71 -9.26 3.57 -21.17
C ALA A 71 -8.63 2.20 -21.23
N PHE A 72 -7.30 2.11 -21.22
CA PHE A 72 -6.59 0.84 -21.31
C PHE A 72 -5.24 0.89 -20.59
N THR A 73 -4.69 -0.28 -20.32
CA THR A 73 -3.37 -0.42 -19.68
C THR A 73 -2.32 -0.83 -20.71
N LEU A 74 -1.13 -0.27 -20.58
CA LEU A 74 0.05 -0.71 -21.31
C LEU A 74 1.27 -0.53 -20.41
N LEU A 75 2.02 -1.62 -20.17
CA LEU A 75 3.25 -1.64 -19.38
C LEU A 75 3.11 -1.08 -17.95
N GLY A 76 1.92 -1.25 -17.34
CA GLY A 76 1.68 -0.78 -15.97
C GLY A 76 1.22 0.67 -15.85
N ASP A 77 1.03 1.36 -16.97
CA ASP A 77 0.45 2.70 -17.03
C ASP A 77 -0.97 2.66 -17.60
N ILE A 78 -1.79 3.68 -17.28
CA ILE A 78 -3.14 3.82 -17.83
C ILE A 78 -3.15 4.92 -18.90
N TYR A 79 -3.75 4.59 -20.02
CA TYR A 79 -3.92 5.47 -21.17
C TYR A 79 -5.41 5.65 -21.51
N THR A 80 -5.71 6.77 -22.16
CA THR A 80 -7.01 6.98 -22.83
C THR A 80 -6.78 7.33 -24.29
N MET A 81 -7.74 6.94 -25.15
CA MET A 81 -7.76 7.35 -26.54
C MET A 81 -9.21 7.44 -27.05
N PRO A 82 -9.50 8.21 -28.10
CA PRO A 82 -10.80 8.19 -28.75
C PRO A 82 -11.13 6.80 -29.29
N ILE A 83 -12.40 6.40 -29.28
CA ILE A 83 -12.86 5.13 -29.87
C ILE A 83 -12.59 5.07 -31.38
N SER A 84 -12.51 6.21 -32.05
CA SER A 84 -12.15 6.33 -33.47
C SER A 84 -10.67 6.08 -33.76
N GLY A 85 -9.88 5.83 -32.74
CA GLY A 85 -8.43 5.67 -32.86
C GLY A 85 -7.67 6.99 -32.76
N GLY A 86 -6.36 6.93 -32.98
CA GLY A 86 -5.43 8.06 -32.88
C GLY A 86 -4.39 7.85 -31.81
N THR A 87 -3.78 8.93 -31.36
CA THR A 87 -2.72 8.88 -30.35
C THR A 87 -3.32 8.72 -28.95
N ALA A 88 -2.84 7.73 -28.19
CA ALA A 88 -3.21 7.54 -26.79
C ALA A 88 -2.54 8.58 -25.90
N THR A 89 -3.27 9.07 -24.90
CA THR A 89 -2.76 9.95 -23.85
C THR A 89 -2.56 9.14 -22.57
N ARG A 90 -1.35 9.21 -22.01
CA ARG A 90 -1.04 8.59 -20.73
C ARG A 90 -1.60 9.44 -19.59
N ILE A 91 -2.50 8.89 -18.78
CA ILE A 91 -3.21 9.59 -17.70
C ILE A 91 -2.79 9.13 -16.31
N ALA A 92 -2.17 7.97 -16.19
CA ALA A 92 -1.54 7.51 -14.97
C ALA A 92 -0.20 6.89 -15.33
N GLU A 93 0.85 7.33 -14.64
CA GLU A 93 2.23 6.99 -14.95
C GLU A 93 3.08 6.91 -13.68
N GLY A 94 4.27 6.34 -13.81
CA GLY A 94 5.26 6.26 -12.75
C GLY A 94 5.90 4.89 -12.64
N LEU A 95 6.36 4.54 -11.45
CA LEU A 95 6.92 3.23 -11.14
C LEU A 95 5.87 2.25 -10.59
N ALA A 96 4.72 2.77 -10.16
CA ALA A 96 3.62 1.97 -9.69
C ALA A 96 2.98 1.17 -10.82
N TRP A 97 2.53 -0.03 -10.49
CA TRP A 97 1.78 -0.88 -11.41
C TRP A 97 0.30 -0.51 -11.38
N GLU A 98 -0.20 0.09 -12.46
CA GLU A 98 -1.56 0.61 -12.57
C GLU A 98 -2.34 -0.15 -13.63
N VAL A 99 -3.43 -0.83 -13.23
CA VAL A 99 -4.15 -1.75 -14.09
C VAL A 99 -5.67 -1.70 -13.86
N GLN A 100 -6.41 -2.33 -14.77
CA GLN A 100 -7.85 -2.58 -14.66
C GLN A 100 -8.67 -1.28 -14.55
N PRO A 101 -8.48 -0.31 -15.45
CA PRO A 101 -9.28 0.92 -15.43
C PRO A 101 -10.76 0.62 -15.67
N ARG A 102 -11.65 1.34 -14.96
CA ARG A 102 -13.10 1.27 -15.13
C ARG A 102 -13.70 2.65 -15.01
N PHE A 103 -14.37 3.11 -16.04
CA PHE A 103 -15.10 4.37 -16.00
C PHE A 103 -16.25 4.33 -15.00
N SER A 104 -16.44 5.44 -14.28
CA SER A 104 -17.69 5.66 -13.54
C SER A 104 -18.89 5.75 -14.48
N PRO A 105 -20.13 5.46 -14.01
CA PRO A 105 -21.32 5.50 -14.85
C PRO A 105 -21.59 6.86 -15.52
N ASP A 106 -21.14 7.95 -14.90
CA ASP A 106 -21.21 9.31 -15.46
C ASP A 106 -20.02 9.67 -16.36
N GLY A 107 -19.02 8.79 -16.46
CA GLY A 107 -17.82 8.97 -17.28
C GLY A 107 -16.83 10.01 -16.74
N SER A 108 -17.06 10.59 -15.55
CA SER A 108 -16.21 11.66 -15.00
C SER A 108 -14.96 11.14 -14.31
N ARG A 109 -14.97 9.89 -13.84
CA ARG A 109 -13.89 9.28 -13.06
C ARG A 109 -13.50 7.91 -13.61
N ILE A 110 -12.33 7.44 -13.19
CA ILE A 110 -11.81 6.10 -13.49
C ILE A 110 -11.39 5.46 -12.18
N ALA A 111 -11.95 4.28 -11.85
CA ALA A 111 -11.43 3.40 -10.81
C ALA A 111 -10.37 2.48 -11.39
N PHE A 112 -9.34 2.16 -10.64
CA PHE A 112 -8.25 1.29 -11.08
C PHE A 112 -7.57 0.60 -9.90
N THR A 113 -6.79 -0.43 -10.19
CA THR A 113 -5.92 -1.10 -9.22
C THR A 113 -4.53 -0.48 -9.30
N SER A 114 -3.91 -0.19 -8.14
CA SER A 114 -2.53 0.29 -8.09
C SER A 114 -1.83 -0.09 -6.79
N ASP A 115 -0.55 -0.39 -6.87
CA ASP A 115 0.35 -0.65 -5.74
C ASP A 115 1.07 0.62 -5.22
N ARG A 116 0.75 1.81 -5.76
CA ARG A 116 1.39 3.09 -5.38
C ARG A 116 1.30 3.42 -3.89
N GLY A 117 0.36 2.84 -3.17
CA GLY A 117 0.20 2.96 -1.72
C GLY A 117 0.90 1.88 -0.90
N GLY A 118 1.71 1.03 -1.52
CA GLY A 118 2.48 -0.04 -0.87
C GLY A 118 1.86 -1.43 -0.94
N GLY A 119 0.79 -1.61 -1.70
CA GLY A 119 0.13 -2.89 -2.00
C GLY A 119 -1.04 -2.65 -2.93
N ASP A 120 -1.50 -3.70 -3.61
CA ASP A 120 -2.62 -3.60 -4.55
C ASP A 120 -3.88 -3.13 -3.86
N ASN A 121 -4.28 -1.92 -4.20
CA ASN A 121 -5.46 -1.25 -3.67
C ASN A 121 -6.27 -0.61 -4.78
N ILE A 122 -7.53 -0.29 -4.46
CA ILE A 122 -8.42 0.42 -5.37
C ILE A 122 -8.18 1.92 -5.22
N TRP A 123 -7.98 2.56 -6.35
CA TRP A 123 -7.80 3.98 -6.51
C TRP A 123 -8.86 4.55 -7.43
N VAL A 124 -9.11 5.84 -7.31
CA VAL A 124 -9.98 6.60 -8.21
C VAL A 124 -9.25 7.87 -8.63
N MET A 125 -9.39 8.23 -9.88
CA MET A 125 -8.90 9.50 -10.43
C MET A 125 -9.97 10.14 -11.30
N ASN A 126 -9.81 11.42 -11.61
CA ASN A 126 -10.58 12.07 -12.66
C ASN A 126 -10.27 11.43 -14.04
N ARG A 127 -11.17 11.58 -15.00
CA ARG A 127 -11.00 11.06 -16.37
C ARG A 127 -9.71 11.55 -17.04
N ASP A 128 -9.22 12.73 -16.67
CA ASP A 128 -7.99 13.33 -17.19
C ASP A 128 -6.71 12.87 -16.44
N GLY A 129 -6.84 11.95 -15.47
CA GLY A 129 -5.74 11.45 -14.67
C GLY A 129 -5.38 12.28 -13.43
N THR A 130 -6.07 13.39 -13.19
CA THR A 130 -5.86 14.23 -12.00
C THR A 130 -6.57 13.65 -10.76
N ASN A 131 -6.28 14.20 -9.58
CA ASN A 131 -6.94 13.86 -8.30
C ASN A 131 -6.96 12.36 -7.98
N LYS A 132 -5.82 11.70 -8.07
CA LYS A 132 -5.69 10.30 -7.68
C LYS A 132 -5.92 10.13 -6.18
N LEU A 133 -6.93 9.36 -5.80
CA LEU A 133 -7.33 9.09 -4.42
C LEU A 133 -7.32 7.59 -4.15
N GLN A 134 -6.65 7.18 -3.08
CA GLN A 134 -6.71 5.81 -2.58
C GLN A 134 -8.04 5.58 -1.86
N VAL A 135 -8.84 4.62 -2.34
CA VAL A 135 -10.16 4.28 -1.78
C VAL A 135 -10.05 3.20 -0.71
N THR A 136 -9.18 2.22 -0.92
CA THR A 136 -8.96 1.12 0.02
C THR A 136 -7.55 1.19 0.62
N LYS A 137 -7.39 0.63 1.83
CA LYS A 137 -6.11 0.60 2.56
C LYS A 137 -5.84 -0.82 3.04
N GLU A 138 -5.71 -1.74 2.09
CA GLU A 138 -5.32 -3.10 2.40
C GLU A 138 -3.78 -3.18 2.40
N ASP A 139 -3.21 -3.71 3.46
CA ASP A 139 -1.77 -3.79 3.66
C ASP A 139 -1.22 -5.22 3.57
N PHE A 140 -2.11 -6.21 3.54
CA PHE A 140 -1.73 -7.62 3.56
C PHE A 140 -2.28 -8.43 2.37
N ARG A 141 -3.47 -8.08 1.85
CA ARG A 141 -4.15 -8.84 0.81
C ARG A 141 -4.33 -8.02 -0.44
N LEU A 142 -4.27 -8.69 -1.59
CA LEU A 142 -4.48 -8.03 -2.88
C LEU A 142 -5.95 -7.67 -3.06
N LEU A 143 -6.20 -6.43 -3.46
CA LEU A 143 -7.48 -5.93 -3.93
C LEU A 143 -7.35 -5.53 -5.39
N ASN A 144 -8.20 -6.09 -6.26
CA ASN A 144 -8.17 -5.78 -7.68
C ASN A 144 -9.55 -5.87 -8.33
N GLN A 145 -9.61 -5.65 -9.65
CA GLN A 145 -10.82 -5.72 -10.47
C GLN A 145 -11.94 -4.81 -9.95
N PRO A 146 -11.74 -3.49 -9.86
CA PRO A 146 -12.79 -2.58 -9.44
C PRO A 146 -13.96 -2.60 -10.42
N THR A 147 -15.17 -2.43 -9.89
CA THR A 147 -16.39 -2.32 -10.68
C THR A 147 -17.32 -1.32 -10.00
N TRP A 148 -17.81 -0.32 -10.74
CA TRP A 148 -18.74 0.66 -10.22
C TRP A 148 -20.15 0.09 -10.11
N SER A 149 -20.88 0.49 -9.07
CA SER A 149 -22.33 0.32 -9.06
C SER A 149 -22.99 1.18 -10.16
N PRO A 150 -24.16 0.79 -10.69
CA PRO A 150 -24.82 1.55 -11.76
C PRO A 150 -25.14 3.01 -11.41
N ASP A 151 -25.32 3.32 -10.13
CA ASP A 151 -25.57 4.67 -9.61
C ASP A 151 -24.29 5.45 -9.28
N GLY A 152 -23.10 4.84 -9.47
CA GLY A 152 -21.81 5.47 -9.21
C GLY A 152 -21.47 5.70 -7.74
N ARG A 153 -22.27 5.18 -6.80
CA ARG A 153 -22.10 5.41 -5.36
C ARG A 153 -21.13 4.45 -4.70
N PHE A 154 -20.96 3.25 -5.25
CA PHE A 154 -20.15 2.18 -4.70
C PHE A 154 -19.17 1.64 -5.73
N ILE A 155 -18.08 1.06 -5.23
CA ILE A 155 -17.13 0.27 -6.00
C ILE A 155 -17.04 -1.10 -5.33
N ALA A 156 -17.33 -2.16 -6.07
CA ALA A 156 -17.00 -3.52 -5.69
C ALA A 156 -15.58 -3.85 -6.16
N ALA A 157 -14.86 -4.67 -5.40
CA ALA A 157 -13.55 -5.14 -5.77
C ALA A 157 -13.34 -6.58 -5.29
N LYS A 158 -12.48 -7.31 -5.98
CA LYS A 158 -12.11 -8.67 -5.62
C LYS A 158 -11.01 -8.63 -4.57
N LYS A 159 -11.23 -9.27 -3.41
CA LYS A 159 -10.24 -9.45 -2.36
C LYS A 159 -9.73 -10.89 -2.33
N HIS A 160 -8.40 -11.05 -2.30
CA HIS A 160 -7.75 -12.36 -2.23
C HIS A 160 -7.44 -12.72 -0.77
N PHE A 161 -8.04 -13.79 -0.24
CA PHE A 161 -7.89 -14.19 1.17
C PHE A 161 -6.75 -15.16 1.43
N THR A 162 -6.41 -15.99 0.44
CA THR A 162 -5.29 -16.93 0.51
C THR A 162 -4.69 -17.09 -0.88
N PRO A 163 -3.40 -17.46 -1.02
CA PRO A 163 -2.84 -17.82 -2.30
C PRO A 163 -3.73 -18.87 -2.99
N GLY A 164 -4.24 -18.55 -4.17
CA GLY A 164 -5.10 -19.45 -4.96
C GLY A 164 -6.58 -19.49 -4.59
N ARG A 165 -7.04 -18.74 -3.57
CA ARG A 165 -8.47 -18.59 -3.27
C ARG A 165 -8.89 -17.12 -3.37
N SER A 166 -9.91 -16.88 -4.15
CA SER A 166 -10.63 -15.59 -4.24
C SER A 166 -12.10 -15.80 -3.93
N LEU A 167 -12.70 -14.83 -3.29
CA LEU A 167 -14.16 -14.74 -3.16
C LEU A 167 -14.73 -13.95 -4.32
#